data_5c34f6bde0c04a7ef43e5ce357041275
#
_entry.id   5c34f6bde0c04a7ef43e5ce357041275
#
_cell.length_a   1.000
_cell.length_b   1.000
_cell.length_c   1.000
_cell.angle_alpha   90.00
_cell.angle_beta   90.00
_cell.angle_gamma   90.00
#
_symmetry.space_group_name_H-M   'P 1'
#
loop_
_entity.id
_entity.type
_entity.pdbx_description
1 polymer ?
#
loop_
_entity_poly.entity_id
_entity_poly.type
_entity_poly.pdbx_seq_one_letter_code
_entity_poly.pdbx_strand_id
1 'polypeptide(L)'
;TFSTARWAFVVSGVGIFTDPDDVVYEPGFSIRKAAGHWLDAQTLLWNQDYSDVRLLASSTAQLDDSFTADLTLPLSPTSLTQNQRDRVPHLADWQAYSLNASASQLAQLLTSQLVIAAFDAEQQPLSASYVQNAKALDAIFSSGANDADEQSLGLSYTADAINVSVWA
;
A
#
# COMPACT_ATOMS: atom_id res chain seq x y z
N THR A 1 -19.86 -36.59 -20.28
CA THR A 1 -19.90 -35.10 -20.33
C THR A 1 -19.32 -34.58 -19.03
N PHE A 2 -18.06 -34.18 -19.05
CA PHE A 2 -17.44 -33.58 -17.87
C PHE A 2 -17.82 -32.09 -17.86
N SER A 3 -18.59 -31.66 -16.85
CA SER A 3 -18.85 -30.27 -16.56
C SER A 3 -17.59 -29.72 -15.89
N THR A 4 -16.80 -28.90 -16.61
CA THR A 4 -15.71 -28.13 -16.02
C THR A 4 -16.34 -26.93 -15.31
N ALA A 5 -16.59 -27.06 -14.01
CA ALA A 5 -16.89 -25.92 -13.17
C ALA A 5 -15.64 -25.02 -13.13
N ARG A 6 -15.72 -23.84 -13.72
CA ARG A 6 -14.69 -22.82 -13.59
C ARG A 6 -15.02 -21.95 -12.38
N TRP A 7 -14.13 -21.96 -11.39
CA TRP A 7 -14.25 -21.10 -10.22
C TRP A 7 -13.35 -19.88 -10.43
N ALA A 8 -13.94 -18.72 -10.43
CA ALA A 8 -13.19 -17.46 -10.37
C ALA A 8 -13.40 -16.85 -8.99
N PHE A 9 -12.34 -16.61 -8.26
CA PHE A 9 -12.37 -15.89 -7.00
C PHE A 9 -12.01 -14.43 -7.26
N VAL A 10 -12.91 -13.52 -6.95
CA VAL A 10 -12.62 -12.10 -6.91
C VAL A 10 -12.30 -11.75 -5.46
N VAL A 11 -11.09 -11.29 -5.22
CA VAL A 11 -10.56 -10.99 -3.88
C VAL A 11 -11.16 -9.74 -3.26
N SER A 12 -12.05 -9.05 -3.93
CA SER A 12 -12.75 -7.87 -3.43
C SER A 12 -14.24 -8.10 -3.37
N GLY A 13 -14.73 -8.91 -2.44
CA GLY A 13 -16.14 -8.95 -1.96
C GLY A 13 -17.30 -8.94 -2.96
N VAL A 14 -17.06 -8.96 -4.24
CA VAL A 14 -18.08 -8.89 -5.28
C VAL A 14 -18.21 -10.24 -5.96
N GLY A 15 -19.16 -11.01 -5.53
CA GLY A 15 -19.81 -12.08 -6.24
C GLY A 15 -18.94 -13.23 -6.78
N ILE A 16 -19.50 -14.40 -6.81
CA ILE A 16 -18.98 -15.58 -7.53
C ILE A 16 -19.46 -15.47 -8.98
N PHE A 17 -18.52 -15.31 -9.92
CA PHE A 17 -18.86 -15.35 -11.34
C PHE A 17 -18.88 -16.79 -11.83
N THR A 18 -19.98 -17.20 -12.45
CA THR A 18 -20.16 -18.53 -13.00
C THR A 18 -19.80 -18.62 -14.49
N ASP A 19 -19.71 -17.49 -15.18
CA ASP A 19 -19.34 -17.37 -16.59
C ASP A 19 -18.44 -16.15 -16.83
N PRO A 20 -17.33 -16.27 -17.61
CA PRO A 20 -16.50 -15.13 -18.00
C PRO A 20 -17.26 -14.06 -18.79
N ASP A 21 -18.37 -14.43 -19.46
CA ASP A 21 -19.22 -13.49 -20.20
C ASP A 21 -20.24 -12.76 -19.30
N ASP A 22 -20.45 -13.24 -18.07
CA ASP A 22 -21.29 -12.60 -17.04
C ASP A 22 -20.54 -11.54 -16.20
N VAL A 23 -19.34 -11.17 -16.59
CA VAL A 23 -18.62 -10.05 -15.97
C VAL A 23 -19.33 -8.76 -16.38
N VAL A 24 -20.40 -8.43 -15.68
CA VAL A 24 -20.95 -7.08 -15.71
C VAL A 24 -19.85 -6.17 -15.15
N TYR A 25 -19.19 -5.47 -16.06
CA TYR A 25 -18.29 -4.40 -15.71
C TYR A 25 -19.17 -3.28 -15.15
N GLU A 26 -19.48 -3.36 -13.85
CA GLU A 26 -19.94 -2.18 -13.15
C GLU A 26 -18.81 -1.16 -13.31
N PRO A 27 -19.06 0.05 -13.84
CA PRO A 27 -18.09 1.12 -13.82
C PRO A 27 -17.95 1.63 -12.38
N GLY A 28 -17.50 0.76 -11.52
CA GLY A 28 -17.20 0.97 -10.12
C GLY A 28 -15.70 0.90 -9.92
N PHE A 29 -15.22 1.73 -9.10
CA PHE A 29 -13.83 1.84 -8.71
C PHE A 29 -13.34 0.51 -8.14
N SER A 30 -12.42 -0.16 -8.79
CA SER A 30 -11.79 -1.36 -8.28
C SER A 30 -10.33 -1.09 -7.96
N ILE A 31 -9.95 -1.22 -6.68
CA ILE A 31 -8.55 -1.13 -6.24
C ILE A 31 -7.84 -2.42 -6.68
N ARG A 32 -7.36 -2.47 -7.93
CA ARG A 32 -6.72 -3.67 -8.49
C ARG A 32 -5.22 -3.56 -8.67
N LYS A 33 -4.68 -2.34 -8.58
CA LYS A 33 -3.27 -2.05 -8.85
C LYS A 33 -2.53 -1.72 -7.57
N ALA A 34 -1.25 -2.08 -7.50
CA ALA A 34 -0.33 -1.67 -6.45
C ALA A 34 0.72 -0.71 -7.04
N ALA A 35 0.23 0.46 -7.49
CA ALA A 35 1.02 1.51 -8.15
C ALA A 35 1.37 2.68 -7.21
N GLY A 36 0.93 2.66 -5.94
CA GLY A 36 1.44 3.55 -4.92
C GLY A 36 2.75 3.00 -4.35
N HIS A 37 3.76 3.86 -4.13
CA HIS A 37 5.03 3.48 -3.51
C HIS A 37 5.33 4.41 -2.34
N TRP A 38 5.46 3.85 -1.16
CA TRP A 38 5.90 4.59 0.01
C TRP A 38 7.44 4.55 0.10
N LEU A 39 8.08 5.68 -0.14
CA LEU A 39 9.52 5.77 -0.33
C LEU A 39 10.32 5.93 0.97
N ASP A 40 9.83 6.77 1.87
CA ASP A 40 10.42 7.05 3.18
C ASP A 40 9.33 7.61 4.14
N ALA A 41 9.69 7.97 5.36
CA ALA A 41 8.73 8.40 6.39
C ALA A 41 7.77 9.52 5.95
N GLN A 42 8.15 10.31 4.96
CA GLN A 42 7.42 11.52 4.56
C GLN A 42 7.04 11.57 3.08
N THR A 43 7.39 10.55 2.27
CA THR A 43 7.26 10.64 0.81
C THR A 43 6.59 9.42 0.23
N LEU A 44 5.48 9.64 -0.49
CA LEU A 44 4.85 8.64 -1.35
C LEU A 44 5.00 9.04 -2.82
N LEU A 45 5.02 8.05 -3.69
CA LEU A 45 4.99 8.22 -5.14
C LEU A 45 3.75 7.55 -5.71
N TRP A 46 3.15 8.20 -6.69
CA TRP A 46 2.04 7.65 -7.44
C TRP A 46 2.12 8.12 -8.91
N ASN A 47 1.74 7.27 -9.84
CA ASN A 47 1.76 7.59 -11.27
C ASN A 47 0.54 8.41 -11.72
N GLN A 48 -0.14 9.05 -10.79
CA GLN A 48 -1.30 9.92 -11.02
C GLN A 48 -1.06 11.27 -10.37
N ASP A 49 -1.56 12.32 -11.01
CA ASP A 49 -1.47 13.71 -10.52
C ASP A 49 -2.88 14.24 -10.25
N TYR A 50 -3.22 14.36 -8.97
CA TYR A 50 -4.51 14.87 -8.50
C TYR A 50 -4.30 15.87 -7.36
N SER A 51 -5.25 16.76 -7.16
CA SER A 51 -5.18 17.80 -6.14
C SER A 51 -5.64 17.36 -4.75
N ASP A 52 -6.66 16.49 -4.64
CA ASP A 52 -7.11 15.90 -3.37
C ASP A 52 -6.71 14.42 -3.36
N VAL A 53 -5.56 14.15 -2.73
CA VAL A 53 -5.02 12.80 -2.58
C VAL A 53 -4.88 12.47 -1.11
N ARG A 54 -5.26 11.26 -0.73
CA ARG A 54 -5.25 10.79 0.65
C ARG A 54 -4.64 9.40 0.75
N LEU A 55 -3.95 9.16 1.85
CA LEU A 55 -3.53 7.83 2.28
C LEU A 55 -4.58 7.27 3.24
N LEU A 56 -5.13 6.14 2.88
CA LEU A 56 -6.13 5.41 3.64
C LEU A 56 -5.51 4.16 4.24
N ALA A 57 -5.80 3.86 5.49
CA ALA A 57 -5.29 2.68 6.18
C ALA A 57 -6.41 1.90 6.86
N SER A 58 -6.36 0.57 6.74
CA SER A 58 -7.25 -0.35 7.46
C SER A 58 -6.44 -1.41 8.21
N SER A 59 -6.65 -1.47 9.52
CA SER A 59 -6.02 -2.45 10.40
C SER A 59 -6.57 -3.86 10.22
N THR A 60 -7.77 -3.99 9.64
CA THR A 60 -8.44 -5.27 9.36
C THR A 60 -8.25 -5.75 7.93
N ALA A 61 -7.50 -5.00 7.11
CA ALA A 61 -7.29 -5.26 5.68
C ALA A 61 -8.62 -5.37 4.87
N GLN A 62 -9.60 -4.56 5.24
CA GLN A 62 -10.94 -4.53 4.63
C GLN A 62 -11.23 -3.20 3.91
N LEU A 63 -10.21 -2.49 3.44
CA LEU A 63 -10.40 -1.39 2.52
C LEU A 63 -10.90 -1.95 1.20
N ASP A 64 -12.15 -1.69 0.93
CA ASP A 64 -12.87 -2.01 -0.30
C ASP A 64 -13.22 -0.73 -1.08
N ASP A 65 -14.10 -0.86 -2.03
CA ASP A 65 -14.58 0.25 -2.86
C ASP A 65 -15.44 1.28 -2.09
N SER A 66 -15.74 1.05 -0.81
CA SER A 66 -16.39 2.04 0.07
C SER A 66 -15.43 3.11 0.59
N PHE A 67 -14.13 2.86 0.50
CA PHE A 67 -13.05 3.74 1.03
C PHE A 67 -13.19 4.06 2.52
N THR A 68 -13.89 3.20 3.28
CA THR A 68 -13.98 3.33 4.73
C THR A 68 -12.68 2.88 5.37
N ALA A 69 -11.97 3.80 6.00
CA ALA A 69 -10.64 3.58 6.57
C ALA A 69 -10.63 3.88 8.08
N ASP A 70 -9.77 3.17 8.83
CA ASP A 70 -9.53 3.45 10.26
C ASP A 70 -8.71 4.73 10.45
N LEU A 71 -7.84 5.03 9.48
CA LEU A 71 -7.02 6.24 9.45
C LEU A 71 -7.00 6.80 8.02
N THR A 72 -7.25 8.10 7.91
CA THR A 72 -7.15 8.85 6.66
C THR A 72 -6.23 10.04 6.86
N LEU A 73 -5.18 10.15 6.05
CA LEU A 73 -4.23 11.25 6.09
C LEU A 73 -4.19 11.97 4.74
N PRO A 74 -4.32 13.30 4.72
CA PRO A 74 -4.16 14.07 3.48
C PRO A 74 -2.71 14.02 3.01
N LEU A 75 -2.56 13.97 1.70
CA LEU A 75 -1.27 14.04 1.02
C LEU A 75 -1.18 15.35 0.23
N SER A 76 -0.01 15.98 0.25
CA SER A 76 0.22 17.22 -0.51
C SER A 76 1.23 16.98 -1.63
N PRO A 77 0.97 17.45 -2.86
CA PRO A 77 1.93 17.36 -3.94
C PRO A 77 3.29 17.95 -3.53
N THR A 78 4.37 17.27 -3.90
CA THR A 78 5.74 17.70 -3.63
C THR A 78 6.68 17.27 -4.75
N SER A 79 7.96 17.61 -4.63
CA SER A 79 9.00 17.20 -5.57
C SER A 79 10.02 16.32 -4.89
N LEU A 80 10.51 15.32 -5.60
CA LEU A 80 11.62 14.50 -5.12
C LEU A 80 12.92 15.30 -5.03
N THR A 81 13.67 15.09 -3.98
CA THR A 81 15.09 15.50 -3.89
C THR A 81 15.94 14.67 -4.85
N GLN A 82 17.15 15.13 -5.17
CA GLN A 82 18.07 14.38 -6.02
C GLN A 82 18.39 13.01 -5.41
N ASN A 83 18.66 12.94 -4.12
CA ASN A 83 18.93 11.67 -3.43
C ASN A 83 17.76 10.68 -3.55
N GLN A 84 16.52 11.15 -3.42
CA GLN A 84 15.33 10.30 -3.60
C GLN A 84 15.21 9.82 -5.06
N ARG A 85 15.48 10.67 -6.06
CA ARG A 85 15.49 10.28 -7.48
C ARG A 85 16.51 9.19 -7.76
N ASP A 86 17.71 9.34 -7.21
CA ASP A 86 18.80 8.37 -7.38
C ASP A 86 18.47 7.00 -6.77
N ARG A 87 17.70 6.97 -5.70
CA ARG A 87 17.24 5.73 -5.06
C ARG A 87 16.13 5.01 -5.84
N VAL A 88 15.34 5.74 -6.62
CA VAL A 88 14.21 5.19 -7.39
C VAL A 88 14.18 5.73 -8.83
N PRO A 89 15.24 5.55 -9.64
CA PRO A 89 15.34 6.17 -10.96
C PRO A 89 14.20 5.76 -11.89
N HIS A 90 13.63 4.58 -11.72
CA HIS A 90 12.50 4.07 -12.51
C HIS A 90 11.14 4.67 -12.12
N LEU A 91 11.07 5.42 -11.01
CA LEU A 91 9.88 6.14 -10.53
C LEU A 91 10.12 7.65 -10.46
N ALA A 92 11.25 8.15 -10.94
CA ALA A 92 11.68 9.55 -10.78
C ALA A 92 10.72 10.56 -11.44
N ASP A 93 9.97 10.13 -12.46
CA ASP A 93 8.98 10.94 -13.18
C ASP A 93 7.56 10.83 -12.60
N TRP A 94 7.37 10.03 -11.55
CA TRP A 94 6.07 9.91 -10.90
C TRP A 94 5.82 11.09 -9.99
N GLN A 95 4.53 11.41 -9.81
CA GLN A 95 4.13 12.47 -8.88
C GLN A 95 4.48 12.05 -7.45
N ALA A 96 5.21 12.93 -6.76
CA ALA A 96 5.53 12.78 -5.36
C ALA A 96 4.49 13.50 -4.49
N TYR A 97 4.18 12.87 -3.36
CA TYR A 97 3.28 13.41 -2.34
C TYR A 97 3.96 13.38 -0.98
N SER A 98 3.83 14.47 -0.22
CA SER A 98 4.31 14.54 1.15
C SER A 98 3.26 14.00 2.13
N LEU A 99 3.71 13.17 3.06
CA LEU A 99 2.96 12.64 4.19
C LEU A 99 3.41 13.34 5.47
N ASN A 100 2.47 13.92 6.21
CA ASN A 100 2.72 14.46 7.54
C ASN A 100 2.05 13.55 8.57
N ALA A 101 2.83 12.62 9.13
CA ALA A 101 2.35 11.65 10.11
C ALA A 101 3.24 11.66 11.36
N SER A 102 2.61 11.54 12.54
CA SER A 102 3.31 11.33 13.79
C SER A 102 3.94 9.92 13.85
N ALA A 103 4.89 9.70 14.77
CA ALA A 103 5.50 8.38 14.95
C ALA A 103 4.48 7.27 15.24
N SER A 104 3.42 7.57 16.01
CA SER A 104 2.35 6.61 16.29
C SER A 104 1.50 6.30 15.06
N GLN A 105 1.24 7.30 14.20
CA GLN A 105 0.54 7.08 12.93
C GLN A 105 1.40 6.27 11.95
N LEU A 106 2.71 6.55 11.86
CA LEU A 106 3.63 5.75 11.04
C LEU A 106 3.62 4.27 11.46
N ALA A 107 3.67 3.99 12.78
CA ALA A 107 3.59 2.63 13.29
C ALA A 107 2.26 1.95 12.91
N GLN A 108 1.14 2.66 12.99
CA GLN A 108 -0.17 2.15 12.57
C GLN A 108 -0.22 1.90 11.07
N LEU A 109 0.27 2.84 10.25
CA LEU A 109 0.29 2.69 8.79
C LEU A 109 1.10 1.45 8.35
N LEU A 110 2.26 1.21 8.96
CA LEU A 110 3.15 0.10 8.59
C LEU A 110 2.54 -1.28 8.88
N THR A 111 1.56 -1.36 9.78
CA THR A 111 0.85 -2.61 10.12
C THR A 111 -0.54 -2.71 9.52
N SER A 112 -0.89 -1.81 8.60
CA SER A 112 -2.21 -1.72 7.99
C SER A 112 -2.18 -2.00 6.48
N GLN A 113 -3.32 -2.39 5.92
CA GLN A 113 -3.55 -2.29 4.49
C GLN A 113 -3.55 -0.82 4.09
N LEU A 114 -2.82 -0.47 3.05
CA LEU A 114 -2.66 0.90 2.59
C LEU A 114 -3.19 1.10 1.19
N VAL A 115 -3.96 2.17 1.02
CA VAL A 115 -4.50 2.63 -0.27
C VAL A 115 -4.22 4.12 -0.42
N ILE A 116 -3.66 4.52 -1.54
CA ILE A 116 -3.63 5.91 -1.99
C ILE A 116 -4.83 6.14 -2.88
N ALA A 117 -5.61 7.18 -2.60
CA ALA A 117 -6.82 7.50 -3.34
C ALA A 117 -6.95 9.00 -3.62
N ALA A 118 -7.49 9.32 -4.79
CA ALA A 118 -7.84 10.67 -5.19
C ALA A 118 -9.36 10.86 -5.16
N PHE A 119 -9.79 12.07 -4.81
CA PHE A 119 -11.20 12.42 -4.68
C PHE A 119 -11.51 13.70 -5.45
N ASP A 120 -12.74 13.83 -5.90
CA ASP A 120 -13.26 15.06 -6.47
C ASP A 120 -13.79 16.02 -5.38
N ALA A 121 -14.36 17.16 -5.81
CA ALA A 121 -14.92 18.16 -4.92
C ALA A 121 -16.15 17.64 -4.13
N GLU A 122 -16.87 16.68 -4.68
CA GLU A 122 -18.03 16.02 -4.10
C GLU A 122 -17.64 14.81 -3.23
N GLN A 123 -16.33 14.62 -2.99
CA GLN A 123 -15.75 13.52 -2.20
C GLN A 123 -16.00 12.13 -2.83
N GLN A 124 -16.22 12.07 -4.15
CA GLN A 124 -16.28 10.80 -4.86
C GLN A 124 -14.88 10.36 -5.29
N PRO A 125 -14.57 9.06 -5.24
CA PRO A 125 -13.27 8.57 -5.64
C PRO A 125 -13.07 8.68 -7.15
N LEU A 126 -11.94 9.26 -7.54
CA LEU A 126 -11.50 9.38 -8.94
C LEU A 126 -10.52 8.28 -9.34
N SER A 127 -9.63 7.92 -8.43
CA SER A 127 -8.60 6.91 -8.65
C SER A 127 -8.11 6.34 -7.32
N ALA A 128 -7.71 5.07 -7.32
CA ALA A 128 -7.12 4.45 -6.15
C ALA A 128 -6.11 3.35 -6.51
N SER A 129 -5.17 3.11 -5.60
CA SER A 129 -4.17 2.05 -5.74
C SER A 129 -3.69 1.57 -4.37
N TYR A 130 -3.35 0.28 -4.27
CA TYR A 130 -2.60 -0.21 -3.11
C TYR A 130 -1.20 0.41 -3.06
N VAL A 131 -0.66 0.55 -1.85
CA VAL A 131 0.66 1.13 -1.59
C VAL A 131 1.65 0.05 -1.20
N GLN A 132 2.77 0.02 -1.89
CA GLN A 132 3.93 -0.81 -1.57
C GLN A 132 4.80 -0.07 -0.54
N ASN A 133 5.01 -0.66 0.63
CA ASN A 133 5.66 -0.02 1.78
C ASN A 133 7.10 -0.51 2.06
N ALA A 134 7.64 -1.45 1.29
CA ALA A 134 8.95 -2.04 1.55
C ALA A 134 10.08 -0.99 1.67
N LYS A 135 10.09 0.03 0.81
CA LYS A 135 11.13 1.09 0.86
C LYS A 135 11.00 1.99 2.09
N ALA A 136 9.76 2.22 2.58
CA ALA A 136 9.53 2.96 3.80
C ALA A 136 9.98 2.17 5.03
N LEU A 137 9.74 0.86 5.06
CA LEU A 137 10.26 -0.01 6.11
C LEU A 137 11.78 0.07 6.20
N ASP A 138 12.49 -0.09 5.07
CA ASP A 138 13.93 0.06 5.02
C ASP A 138 14.37 1.45 5.51
N ALA A 139 13.75 2.52 5.02
CA ALA A 139 14.15 3.87 5.36
C ALA A 139 13.90 4.24 6.83
N ILE A 140 12.90 3.64 7.48
CA ILE A 140 12.52 3.93 8.86
C ILE A 140 13.30 3.05 9.85
N PHE A 141 13.54 1.79 9.51
CA PHE A 141 14.07 0.80 10.44
C PHE A 141 15.50 0.32 10.13
N SER A 142 16.11 0.77 9.03
CA SER A 142 17.51 0.45 8.69
C SER A 142 18.42 1.68 8.85
N SER A 143 18.16 2.51 9.87
CA SER A 143 18.99 3.68 10.17
C SER A 143 19.12 3.88 11.67
N GLY A 144 20.34 3.80 12.19
CA GLY A 144 20.66 4.08 13.59
C GLY A 144 21.23 2.89 14.35
N ALA A 145 21.48 3.09 15.64
CA ALA A 145 22.19 2.11 16.49
C ALA A 145 21.36 0.87 16.86
N ASN A 146 20.08 0.82 16.49
CA ASN A 146 19.18 -0.31 16.73
C ASN A 146 18.38 -0.65 15.46
N ASP A 147 19.04 -0.56 14.32
CA ASP A 147 18.40 -0.90 13.07
C ASP A 147 18.31 -2.42 12.83
N ALA A 148 17.56 -2.80 11.81
CA ALA A 148 17.26 -4.19 11.56
C ALA A 148 18.38 -4.91 10.82
N ASP A 149 19.33 -4.23 10.22
CA ASP A 149 20.44 -4.83 9.47
C ASP A 149 21.49 -5.46 10.40
N GLU A 150 21.55 -5.05 11.68
CA GLU A 150 22.36 -5.73 12.71
C GLU A 150 21.67 -6.94 13.36
N GLN A 151 20.40 -7.23 13.04
CA GLN A 151 19.67 -8.34 13.62
C GLN A 151 20.03 -9.68 12.96
N SER A 152 20.20 -10.72 13.78
CA SER A 152 20.35 -12.09 13.28
C SER A 152 19.02 -12.59 12.72
N LEU A 153 18.90 -12.58 11.39
CA LEU A 153 17.73 -13.10 10.70
C LEU A 153 17.84 -14.60 10.42
N GLY A 154 16.69 -15.27 10.23
CA GLY A 154 16.60 -16.68 9.94
C GLY A 154 16.32 -17.54 11.17
N LEU A 155 16.82 -18.77 11.15
CA LEU A 155 16.58 -19.77 12.19
C LEU A 155 17.69 -19.73 13.24
N SER A 156 17.30 -19.70 14.51
CA SER A 156 18.20 -19.94 15.64
C SER A 156 17.67 -21.06 16.54
N TYR A 157 18.56 -21.90 17.04
CA TYR A 157 18.21 -23.07 17.82
C TYR A 157 18.70 -22.89 19.24
N THR A 158 17.82 -23.14 20.21
CA THR A 158 18.14 -23.28 21.61
C THR A 158 17.88 -24.73 22.04
N ALA A 159 18.21 -25.09 23.29
CA ALA A 159 17.93 -26.44 23.79
C ALA A 159 16.42 -26.79 23.77
N ASP A 160 15.56 -25.76 23.92
CA ASP A 160 14.14 -25.96 24.16
C ASP A 160 13.25 -25.32 23.06
N ALA A 161 13.83 -24.56 22.09
CA ALA A 161 13.06 -23.83 21.09
C ALA A 161 13.81 -23.64 19.78
N ILE A 162 13.01 -23.48 18.71
CA ILE A 162 13.45 -22.95 17.41
C ILE A 162 12.85 -21.54 17.28
N ASN A 163 13.72 -20.54 17.16
CA ASN A 163 13.29 -19.17 16.92
C ASN A 163 13.43 -18.84 15.44
N VAL A 164 12.46 -18.11 14.91
CA VAL A 164 12.46 -17.63 13.52
C VAL A 164 12.41 -16.11 13.57
N SER A 165 13.45 -15.46 13.02
CA SER A 165 13.47 -14.00 12.88
C SER A 165 13.37 -13.63 11.40
N VAL A 166 12.39 -12.82 11.05
CA VAL A 166 12.16 -12.36 9.68
C VAL A 166 12.08 -10.85 9.65
N TRP A 167 12.54 -10.28 8.55
CA TRP A 167 12.31 -8.88 8.21
C TRP A 167 11.05 -8.80 7.36
N ALA A 168 10.03 -8.02 7.76
CA ALA A 168 8.76 -7.86 7.05
C ALA A 168 8.21 -6.44 7.24
#